data_fffd441a22eae57051ff8410c9daeee4
#
_entry.id   fffd441a22eae57051ff8410c9daeee4
#
_cell.length_a   1.000
_cell.length_b   1.000
_cell.length_c   1.000
_cell.angle_alpha   90.00
_cell.angle_beta   90.00
_cell.angle_gamma   90.00
#
_symmetry.space_group_name_H-M   'P 1'
#
loop_
_entity.id
_entity.type
_entity.pdbx_description
1 polymer ?
#
loop_
_entity_poly.entity_id
_entity_poly.type
_entity_poly.pdbx_seq_one_letter_code
_entity_poly.pdbx_strand_id
1 'polypeptide(L)'
;MPRVNGEPVDPALIEDTFIRLKAEAELASEVSCCERDDEFRERAEEEVIDGILLAQEAERRVPEPSADEARAAFEDTLREWRRHGASWDLLDAQRESLRAETISNLRMQRFTDSLWKELPELTYDDLRTWYGENLVRFRTPAAAKVLHLVRFPEGADPWDDYAAMLDFRRRALEGEDFAELAVGNTQKKGGEIDLGWIDQQRLLNPFEAMLFSLREGEISPVFHYEQAYHLVKVTEARVASVQPFEEVAEGIREEVERARRLQVLKDLAAELRAKAVIERD
;
A
#
# COMPACT_ATOMS: atom_id res chain seq x y z
N MET A 1 24.03 23.40 -12.83
CA MET A 1 23.00 23.58 -11.83
C MET A 1 21.73 23.98 -12.58
N PRO A 2 20.69 23.15 -12.60
CA PRO A 2 19.52 23.42 -13.41
C PRO A 2 18.85 24.75 -13.00
N ARG A 3 18.20 25.42 -13.96
CA ARG A 3 17.47 26.66 -13.74
C ARG A 3 16.09 26.56 -14.38
N VAL A 4 15.10 27.16 -13.71
CA VAL A 4 13.71 27.22 -14.19
C VAL A 4 13.29 28.67 -14.28
N ASN A 5 13.03 29.15 -15.50
CA ASN A 5 12.72 30.56 -15.80
C ASN A 5 13.75 31.55 -15.21
N GLY A 6 15.03 31.13 -15.20
CA GLY A 6 16.14 31.92 -14.66
C GLY A 6 16.40 31.74 -13.16
N GLU A 7 15.54 31.07 -12.38
CA GLU A 7 15.76 30.74 -10.98
C GLU A 7 16.60 29.48 -10.83
N PRO A 8 17.65 29.46 -10.01
CA PRO A 8 18.45 28.26 -9.78
C PRO A 8 17.65 27.24 -8.95
N VAL A 9 17.74 25.96 -9.33
CA VAL A 9 17.17 24.86 -8.55
C VAL A 9 18.13 24.49 -7.42
N ASP A 10 17.65 24.49 -6.18
CA ASP A 10 18.45 24.07 -5.02
C ASP A 10 18.73 22.55 -5.11
N PRO A 11 20.01 22.15 -5.17
CA PRO A 11 20.36 20.73 -5.18
C PRO A 11 19.87 19.95 -3.94
N ALA A 12 19.73 20.63 -2.80
CA ALA A 12 19.24 20.00 -1.58
C ALA A 12 17.79 19.51 -1.76
N LEU A 13 16.94 20.27 -2.47
CA LEU A 13 15.57 19.85 -2.76
C LEU A 13 15.51 18.60 -3.63
N ILE A 14 16.44 18.47 -4.59
CA ILE A 14 16.54 17.28 -5.46
C ILE A 14 16.97 16.07 -4.61
N GLU A 15 17.96 16.23 -3.73
CA GLU A 15 18.44 15.15 -2.87
C GLU A 15 17.37 14.69 -1.86
N ASP A 16 16.67 15.62 -1.22
CA ASP A 16 15.58 15.31 -0.30
C ASP A 16 14.44 14.58 -1.02
N THR A 17 14.08 15.03 -2.23
CA THR A 17 13.06 14.39 -3.06
C THR A 17 13.49 13.00 -3.51
N PHE A 18 14.76 12.82 -3.89
CA PHE A 18 15.33 11.51 -4.22
C PHE A 18 15.23 10.52 -3.06
N ILE A 19 15.64 10.95 -1.86
CA ILE A 19 15.55 10.12 -0.65
C ILE A 19 14.09 9.72 -0.37
N ARG A 20 13.16 10.67 -0.46
CA ARG A 20 11.73 10.41 -0.27
C ARG A 20 11.17 9.42 -1.30
N LEU A 21 11.46 9.60 -2.59
CA LEU A 21 11.01 8.71 -3.65
C LEU A 21 11.51 7.27 -3.47
N LYS A 22 12.77 7.11 -3.04
CA LYS A 22 13.31 5.77 -2.73
C LYS A 22 12.61 5.14 -1.54
N ALA A 23 12.40 5.88 -0.46
CA ALA A 23 11.68 5.37 0.72
C ALA A 23 10.23 4.98 0.38
N GLU A 24 9.54 5.76 -0.44
CA GLU A 24 8.19 5.43 -0.93
C GLU A 24 8.17 4.15 -1.77
N ALA A 25 9.15 3.97 -2.68
CA ALA A 25 9.29 2.77 -3.49
C ALA A 25 9.54 1.51 -2.62
N GLU A 26 10.39 1.63 -1.59
CA GLU A 26 10.64 0.55 -0.63
C GLU A 26 9.37 0.15 0.14
N LEU A 27 8.60 1.12 0.61
CA LEU A 27 7.33 0.88 1.28
C LEU A 27 6.29 0.22 0.36
N ALA A 28 6.31 0.54 -0.93
CA ALA A 28 5.47 -0.07 -1.95
C ALA A 28 5.98 -1.44 -2.43
N SER A 29 7.06 -1.97 -1.83
CA SER A 29 7.74 -3.20 -2.24
C SER A 29 8.24 -3.17 -3.69
N GLU A 30 8.55 -1.98 -4.20
CA GLU A 30 9.21 -1.78 -5.48
C GLU A 30 10.73 -1.98 -5.34
N VAL A 31 11.39 -2.36 -6.45
CA VAL A 31 12.85 -2.50 -6.45
C VAL A 31 13.49 -1.12 -6.42
N SER A 32 14.16 -0.78 -5.32
CA SER A 32 14.85 0.50 -5.11
C SER A 32 16.36 0.35 -4.97
N CYS A 33 16.96 -0.67 -5.64
CA CYS A 33 18.41 -0.89 -5.57
C CYS A 33 19.20 0.26 -6.20
N CYS A 34 20.50 0.37 -5.83
CA CYS A 34 21.41 1.42 -6.30
C CYS A 34 21.56 1.47 -7.84
N GLU A 35 21.26 0.40 -8.55
CA GLU A 35 21.27 0.37 -10.02
C GLU A 35 20.18 1.27 -10.64
N ARG A 36 19.17 1.66 -9.86
CA ARG A 36 18.10 2.57 -10.28
C ARG A 36 18.25 4.00 -9.71
N ASP A 37 19.36 4.32 -9.06
CA ASP A 37 19.56 5.64 -8.46
C ASP A 37 19.48 6.78 -9.48
N ASP A 38 20.00 6.58 -10.69
CA ASP A 38 19.92 7.59 -11.75
C ASP A 38 18.46 7.85 -12.18
N GLU A 39 17.64 6.81 -12.28
CA GLU A 39 16.20 6.93 -12.56
C GLU A 39 15.46 7.71 -11.46
N PHE A 40 15.75 7.40 -10.19
CA PHE A 40 15.14 8.11 -9.07
C PHE A 40 15.62 9.56 -8.99
N ARG A 41 16.87 9.85 -9.32
CA ARG A 41 17.39 11.23 -9.39
C ARG A 41 16.74 12.04 -10.51
N GLU A 42 16.58 11.46 -11.69
CA GLU A 42 15.86 12.10 -12.81
C GLU A 42 14.41 12.40 -12.40
N ARG A 43 13.70 11.44 -11.80
CA ARG A 43 12.34 11.65 -11.30
C ARG A 43 12.29 12.74 -10.22
N ALA A 44 13.27 12.79 -9.32
CA ALA A 44 13.35 13.82 -8.29
C ALA A 44 13.57 15.21 -8.89
N GLU A 45 14.46 15.35 -9.87
CA GLU A 45 14.70 16.61 -10.58
C GLU A 45 13.42 17.07 -11.29
N GLU A 46 12.74 16.16 -12.01
CA GLU A 46 11.48 16.46 -12.69
C GLU A 46 10.40 16.93 -11.71
N GLU A 47 10.25 16.28 -10.56
CA GLU A 47 9.27 16.65 -9.55
C GLU A 47 9.58 18.00 -8.91
N VAL A 48 10.84 18.29 -8.64
CA VAL A 48 11.27 19.60 -8.11
C VAL A 48 11.00 20.72 -9.12
N ILE A 49 11.32 20.47 -10.40
CA ILE A 49 11.03 21.43 -11.47
C ILE A 49 9.53 21.73 -11.57
N ASP A 50 8.69 20.70 -11.53
CA ASP A 50 7.23 20.86 -11.54
C ASP A 50 6.74 21.64 -10.34
N GLY A 51 7.29 21.36 -9.15
CA GLY A 51 7.01 22.11 -7.92
C GLY A 51 7.34 23.61 -8.04
N ILE A 52 8.51 23.95 -8.61
CA ILE A 52 8.93 25.33 -8.84
C ILE A 52 7.98 26.03 -9.84
N LEU A 53 7.63 25.37 -10.93
CA LEU A 53 6.70 25.92 -11.92
C LEU A 53 5.32 26.20 -11.32
N LEU A 54 4.80 25.30 -10.51
CA LEU A 54 3.54 25.48 -9.79
C LEU A 54 3.63 26.62 -8.76
N ALA A 55 4.76 26.74 -8.06
CA ALA A 55 4.98 27.85 -7.11
C ALA A 55 5.03 29.21 -7.83
N GLN A 56 5.75 29.32 -8.95
CA GLN A 56 5.79 30.52 -9.78
C GLN A 56 4.38 30.87 -10.31
N GLU A 57 3.59 29.88 -10.70
CA GLU A 57 2.22 30.12 -11.15
C GLU A 57 1.29 30.55 -10.00
N ALA A 58 1.48 29.98 -8.81
CA ALA A 58 0.78 30.42 -7.61
C ALA A 58 1.13 31.88 -7.28
N GLU A 59 2.39 32.27 -7.40
CA GLU A 59 2.82 33.66 -7.21
C GLU A 59 2.22 34.61 -8.23
N ARG A 60 2.08 34.19 -9.45
CA ARG A 60 1.46 34.99 -10.52
C ARG A 60 -0.04 35.18 -10.33
N ARG A 61 -0.77 34.13 -9.86
CA ARG A 61 -2.24 34.14 -9.75
C ARG A 61 -2.77 34.63 -8.40
N VAL A 62 -2.01 34.39 -7.33
CA VAL A 62 -2.47 34.67 -5.96
C VAL A 62 -1.72 35.87 -5.41
N PRO A 63 -2.41 36.89 -4.93
CA PRO A 63 -1.78 38.06 -4.30
C PRO A 63 -1.02 37.62 -3.03
N GLU A 64 -0.01 38.42 -2.68
CA GLU A 64 0.73 38.21 -1.44
C GLU A 64 -0.22 38.29 -0.23
N PRO A 65 -0.08 37.41 0.76
CA PRO A 65 -0.86 37.46 1.99
C PRO A 65 -0.64 38.79 2.72
N SER A 66 -1.66 39.27 3.39
CA SER A 66 -1.50 40.45 4.26
C SER A 66 -0.47 40.20 5.36
N ALA A 67 0.12 41.25 5.90
CA ALA A 67 1.11 41.14 6.98
C ALA A 67 0.57 40.38 8.22
N ASP A 68 -0.74 40.52 8.51
CA ASP A 68 -1.38 39.84 9.64
C ASP A 68 -1.59 38.35 9.36
N GLU A 69 -2.02 37.98 8.16
CA GLU A 69 -2.15 36.61 7.73
C GLU A 69 -0.80 35.89 7.72
N ALA A 70 0.22 36.53 7.12
CA ALA A 70 1.58 35.98 7.08
C ALA A 70 2.15 35.79 8.50
N ARG A 71 1.88 36.70 9.42
CA ARG A 71 2.29 36.58 10.81
C ARG A 71 1.58 35.43 11.51
N ALA A 72 0.27 35.34 11.38
CA ALA A 72 -0.51 34.25 12.00
C ALA A 72 -0.06 32.88 11.49
N ALA A 73 0.12 32.72 10.18
CA ALA A 73 0.60 31.48 9.58
C ALA A 73 2.03 31.12 10.08
N PHE A 74 2.90 32.13 10.18
CA PHE A 74 4.27 31.93 10.68
C PHE A 74 4.30 31.51 12.15
N GLU A 75 3.44 32.10 12.99
CA GLU A 75 3.30 31.67 14.40
C GLU A 75 2.81 30.25 14.52
N ASP A 76 1.91 29.80 13.62
CA ASP A 76 1.45 28.42 13.55
C ASP A 76 2.59 27.48 13.15
N THR A 77 3.36 27.82 12.13
CA THR A 77 4.55 27.08 11.71
C THR A 77 5.55 26.92 12.86
N LEU A 78 5.86 28.01 13.57
CA LEU A 78 6.77 27.95 14.72
C LEU A 78 6.23 27.02 15.83
N ARG A 79 4.92 27.07 16.12
CA ARG A 79 4.29 26.17 17.12
C ARG A 79 4.39 24.72 16.71
N GLU A 80 4.24 24.41 15.44
CA GLU A 80 4.35 23.07 14.91
C GLU A 80 5.78 22.54 15.03
N TRP A 81 6.77 23.29 14.58
CA TRP A 81 8.18 22.91 14.70
C TRP A 81 8.59 22.70 16.15
N ARG A 82 8.09 23.56 17.07
CA ARG A 82 8.31 23.37 18.51
C ARG A 82 7.70 22.08 19.04
N ARG A 83 6.52 21.70 18.60
CA ARG A 83 5.91 20.40 18.96
C ARG A 83 6.75 19.21 18.50
N HIS A 84 7.44 19.35 17.40
CA HIS A 84 8.36 18.34 16.86
C HIS A 84 9.78 18.43 17.41
N GLY A 85 10.03 19.27 18.44
CA GLY A 85 11.29 19.29 19.19
C GLY A 85 12.32 20.31 18.68
N ALA A 86 12.01 21.15 17.70
CA ALA A 86 12.95 22.18 17.24
C ALA A 86 13.32 23.15 18.38
N SER A 87 14.62 23.51 18.52
CA SER A 87 15.06 24.49 19.50
C SER A 87 14.77 25.92 19.06
N TRP A 88 14.67 26.86 20.01
CA TRP A 88 14.51 28.27 19.66
C TRP A 88 15.71 28.83 18.88
N ASP A 89 16.92 28.40 19.21
CA ASP A 89 18.14 28.82 18.50
C ASP A 89 18.11 28.43 17.03
N LEU A 90 17.64 27.21 16.72
CA LEU A 90 17.45 26.73 15.35
C LEU A 90 16.40 27.56 14.60
N LEU A 91 15.24 27.80 15.23
CA LEU A 91 14.15 28.58 14.65
C LEU A 91 14.54 30.03 14.40
N ASP A 92 15.34 30.62 15.29
CA ASP A 92 15.83 32.00 15.11
C ASP A 92 16.87 32.07 13.99
N ALA A 93 17.77 31.09 13.91
CA ALA A 93 18.76 31.01 12.83
C ALA A 93 18.12 30.84 11.44
N GLN A 94 16.96 30.19 11.34
CA GLN A 94 16.25 29.93 10.09
C GLN A 94 15.02 30.85 9.88
N ARG A 95 14.86 31.87 10.71
CA ARG A 95 13.63 32.67 10.79
C ARG A 95 13.18 33.26 9.46
N GLU A 96 14.10 33.88 8.71
CA GLU A 96 13.78 34.53 7.43
C GLU A 96 13.41 33.48 6.36
N SER A 97 14.12 32.36 6.31
CA SER A 97 13.83 31.25 5.40
C SER A 97 12.45 30.64 5.70
N LEU A 98 12.18 30.32 6.97
CA LEU A 98 10.89 29.77 7.41
C LEU A 98 9.73 30.72 7.14
N ARG A 99 9.97 32.02 7.27
CA ARG A 99 8.95 33.04 6.96
C ARG A 99 8.64 33.08 5.46
N ALA A 100 9.67 33.08 4.62
CA ALA A 100 9.51 33.06 3.16
C ALA A 100 8.77 31.80 2.70
N GLU A 101 9.19 30.67 3.23
CA GLU A 101 8.54 29.37 2.96
C GLU A 101 7.06 29.36 3.41
N THR A 102 6.76 29.90 4.61
CA THR A 102 5.39 30.00 5.10
C THR A 102 4.51 30.82 4.16
N ILE A 103 5.03 31.96 3.66
CA ILE A 103 4.29 32.80 2.70
C ILE A 103 4.06 32.05 1.39
N SER A 104 5.08 31.38 0.86
CA SER A 104 4.99 30.57 -0.35
C SER A 104 3.95 29.44 -0.20
N ASN A 105 3.99 28.70 0.91
CA ASN A 105 3.04 27.63 1.23
C ASN A 105 1.60 28.17 1.33
N LEU A 106 1.40 29.32 1.95
CA LEU A 106 0.07 29.94 2.05
C LEU A 106 -0.48 30.37 0.67
N ARG A 107 0.39 30.89 -0.21
CA ARG A 107 0.02 31.21 -1.60
C ARG A 107 -0.31 29.94 -2.38
N MET A 108 0.52 28.91 -2.27
CA MET A 108 0.29 27.62 -2.91
C MET A 108 -1.03 27.01 -2.43
N GLN A 109 -1.32 27.03 -1.14
CA GLN A 109 -2.58 26.53 -0.60
C GLN A 109 -3.78 27.26 -1.20
N ARG A 110 -3.76 28.59 -1.24
CA ARG A 110 -4.84 29.40 -1.84
C ARG A 110 -5.00 29.12 -3.34
N PHE A 111 -3.88 28.95 -4.01
CA PHE A 111 -3.86 28.60 -5.42
C PHE A 111 -4.51 27.25 -5.67
N THR A 112 -4.09 26.21 -4.96
CA THR A 112 -4.65 24.89 -5.08
C THR A 112 -6.12 24.84 -4.68
N ASP A 113 -6.52 25.54 -3.60
CA ASP A 113 -7.92 25.67 -3.19
C ASP A 113 -8.79 26.30 -4.28
N SER A 114 -8.24 27.24 -5.06
CA SER A 114 -8.96 27.82 -6.19
C SER A 114 -9.16 26.80 -7.33
N LEU A 115 -8.16 25.95 -7.60
CA LEU A 115 -8.26 24.88 -8.59
C LEU A 115 -9.27 23.81 -8.17
N TRP A 116 -9.30 23.47 -6.86
CA TRP A 116 -10.26 22.47 -6.34
C TRP A 116 -11.71 22.93 -6.46
N LYS A 117 -11.96 24.24 -6.34
CA LYS A 117 -13.32 24.80 -6.50
C LYS A 117 -13.86 24.73 -7.93
N GLU A 118 -12.97 24.61 -8.91
CA GLU A 118 -13.35 24.47 -10.33
C GLU A 118 -13.62 23.02 -10.72
N LEU A 119 -13.24 22.04 -9.85
CA LEU A 119 -13.49 20.63 -10.11
C LEU A 119 -14.99 20.32 -10.00
N PRO A 120 -15.53 19.53 -10.94
CA PRO A 120 -16.90 19.02 -10.81
C PRO A 120 -17.06 18.23 -9.52
N GLU A 121 -18.17 18.44 -8.83
CA GLU A 121 -18.50 17.65 -7.65
C GLU A 121 -18.60 16.15 -8.01
N LEU A 122 -18.04 15.29 -7.17
CA LEU A 122 -18.17 13.84 -7.33
C LEU A 122 -19.57 13.40 -6.94
N THR A 123 -20.27 12.85 -7.92
CA THR A 123 -21.58 12.28 -7.68
C THR A 123 -21.49 10.86 -7.09
N TYR A 124 -22.58 10.41 -6.50
CA TYR A 124 -22.67 9.03 -5.99
C TYR A 124 -22.57 7.99 -7.13
N ASP A 125 -23.02 8.33 -8.33
CA ASP A 125 -22.92 7.47 -9.51
C ASP A 125 -21.46 7.36 -10.02
N ASP A 126 -20.68 8.42 -9.93
CA ASP A 126 -19.24 8.38 -10.25
C ASP A 126 -18.52 7.39 -9.32
N LEU A 127 -18.81 7.45 -8.02
CA LEU A 127 -18.20 6.56 -7.03
C LEU A 127 -18.63 5.09 -7.24
N ARG A 128 -19.89 4.85 -7.60
CA ARG A 128 -20.39 3.51 -7.95
C ARG A 128 -19.72 2.95 -9.19
N THR A 129 -19.54 3.78 -10.19
CA THR A 129 -18.85 3.40 -11.43
C THR A 129 -17.42 3.01 -11.13
N TRP A 130 -16.71 3.84 -10.38
CA TRP A 130 -15.33 3.56 -9.96
C TRP A 130 -15.23 2.27 -9.12
N TYR A 131 -16.14 2.06 -8.17
CA TYR A 131 -16.21 0.83 -7.39
C TYR A 131 -16.41 -0.40 -8.29
N GLY A 132 -17.32 -0.32 -9.26
CA GLY A 132 -17.56 -1.39 -10.23
C GLY A 132 -16.33 -1.77 -11.05
N GLU A 133 -15.57 -0.77 -11.50
CA GLU A 133 -14.33 -0.95 -12.25
C GLU A 133 -13.18 -1.52 -11.38
N ASN A 134 -13.26 -1.32 -10.06
CA ASN A 134 -12.23 -1.71 -9.09
C ASN A 134 -12.68 -2.82 -8.13
N LEU A 135 -13.71 -3.59 -8.45
CA LEU A 135 -14.28 -4.63 -7.57
C LEU A 135 -13.28 -5.62 -6.98
N VAL A 136 -12.20 -5.91 -7.70
CA VAL A 136 -11.13 -6.81 -7.23
C VAL A 136 -10.48 -6.31 -5.94
N ARG A 137 -10.39 -5.01 -5.73
CA ARG A 137 -9.80 -4.38 -4.53
C ARG A 137 -10.64 -4.58 -3.27
N PHE A 138 -11.94 -4.83 -3.44
CA PHE A 138 -12.93 -4.98 -2.37
C PHE A 138 -13.29 -6.44 -2.10
N ARG A 139 -12.60 -7.38 -2.75
CA ARG A 139 -12.82 -8.82 -2.53
C ARG A 139 -12.01 -9.30 -1.35
N THR A 140 -12.69 -9.98 -0.44
CA THR A 140 -12.07 -10.83 0.57
C THR A 140 -12.09 -12.26 0.03
N PRO A 141 -10.94 -12.93 -0.10
CA PRO A 141 -10.90 -14.30 -0.60
C PRO A 141 -11.63 -15.24 0.35
N ALA A 142 -12.03 -16.40 -0.14
CA ALA A 142 -12.42 -17.50 0.73
C ALA A 142 -11.22 -17.91 1.59
N ALA A 143 -11.47 -18.35 2.82
CA ALA A 143 -10.43 -18.79 3.73
C ALA A 143 -10.89 -20.04 4.50
N ALA A 144 -9.95 -20.90 4.85
CA ALA A 144 -10.18 -22.07 5.66
C ALA A 144 -9.18 -22.16 6.80
N LYS A 145 -9.65 -22.50 8.00
CA LYS A 145 -8.79 -22.84 9.13
C LYS A 145 -8.59 -24.33 9.17
N VAL A 146 -7.35 -24.75 9.27
CA VAL A 146 -6.95 -26.11 8.89
C VAL A 146 -6.12 -26.79 9.97
N LEU A 147 -6.55 -28.00 10.33
CA LEU A 147 -5.69 -28.96 11.02
C LEU A 147 -5.08 -29.90 9.99
N HIS A 148 -3.81 -30.23 10.17
CA HIS A 148 -3.00 -30.99 9.22
C HIS A 148 -2.25 -32.13 9.89
N LEU A 149 -2.30 -33.29 9.27
CA LEU A 149 -1.48 -34.46 9.58
C LEU A 149 -0.69 -34.83 8.34
N VAL A 150 0.61 -34.99 8.47
CA VAL A 150 1.51 -35.32 7.37
C VAL A 150 2.40 -36.48 7.76
N ARG A 151 2.62 -37.41 6.81
CA ARG A 151 3.60 -38.45 6.92
C ARG A 151 4.45 -38.53 5.65
N PHE A 152 5.76 -38.65 5.86
CA PHE A 152 6.71 -38.84 4.78
C PHE A 152 6.92 -40.35 4.63
N PRO A 153 6.84 -40.92 3.41
CA PRO A 153 7.12 -42.34 3.19
C PRO A 153 8.57 -42.64 3.58
N GLU A 154 8.77 -43.24 4.76
CA GLU A 154 10.07 -43.60 5.27
C GLU A 154 10.12 -45.16 5.33
N GLY A 155 10.98 -45.77 4.55
CA GLY A 155 11.20 -47.20 4.64
C GLY A 155 11.14 -47.93 3.31
N ALA A 156 11.17 -49.29 3.40
CA ALA A 156 11.20 -50.17 2.24
C ALA A 156 9.86 -50.25 1.51
N ASP A 157 8.74 -49.99 2.20
CA ASP A 157 7.40 -50.02 1.64
C ASP A 157 6.62 -48.74 1.94
N PRO A 158 6.45 -47.83 0.94
CA PRO A 158 5.65 -46.64 1.08
C PRO A 158 4.17 -46.90 1.39
N TRP A 159 3.68 -48.11 1.15
CA TRP A 159 2.29 -48.46 1.42
C TRP A 159 1.97 -48.54 2.92
N ASP A 160 2.95 -48.79 3.78
CA ASP A 160 2.74 -48.81 5.23
C ASP A 160 2.31 -47.45 5.75
N ASP A 161 2.94 -46.36 5.30
CA ASP A 161 2.58 -44.99 5.67
C ASP A 161 1.23 -44.58 5.09
N TYR A 162 0.93 -44.98 3.85
CA TYR A 162 -0.38 -44.75 3.26
C TYR A 162 -1.49 -45.48 4.01
N ALA A 163 -1.27 -46.77 4.38
CA ALA A 163 -2.23 -47.54 5.15
C ALA A 163 -2.48 -46.94 6.55
N ALA A 164 -1.42 -46.44 7.20
CA ALA A 164 -1.55 -45.71 8.47
C ALA A 164 -2.40 -44.43 8.32
N MET A 165 -2.20 -43.66 7.25
CA MET A 165 -2.99 -42.48 6.97
C MET A 165 -4.47 -42.81 6.72
N LEU A 166 -4.75 -43.92 6.03
CA LEU A 166 -6.13 -44.41 5.85
C LEU A 166 -6.79 -44.77 7.18
N ASP A 167 -6.04 -45.41 8.09
CA ASP A 167 -6.54 -45.75 9.42
C ASP A 167 -6.81 -44.49 10.25
N PHE A 168 -5.92 -43.52 10.26
CA PHE A 168 -6.16 -42.23 10.94
C PHE A 168 -7.41 -41.54 10.41
N ARG A 169 -7.59 -41.53 9.10
CA ARG A 169 -8.81 -40.97 8.49
C ARG A 169 -10.06 -41.71 8.94
N ARG A 170 -10.03 -43.04 8.93
CA ARG A 170 -11.16 -43.87 9.38
C ARG A 170 -11.53 -43.57 10.82
N ARG A 171 -10.57 -43.54 11.74
CA ARG A 171 -10.74 -43.25 13.17
C ARG A 171 -11.33 -41.85 13.38
N ALA A 172 -10.82 -40.87 12.66
CA ALA A 172 -11.34 -39.48 12.69
C ALA A 172 -12.79 -39.39 12.19
N LEU A 173 -13.15 -40.16 11.15
CA LEU A 173 -14.53 -40.22 10.65
C LEU A 173 -15.45 -40.99 11.59
N GLU A 174 -14.95 -41.89 12.41
CA GLU A 174 -15.68 -42.62 13.44
C GLU A 174 -15.84 -41.80 14.74
N GLY A 175 -15.26 -40.59 14.81
CA GLY A 175 -15.48 -39.61 15.88
C GLY A 175 -14.30 -39.41 16.82
N GLU A 176 -13.14 -40.02 16.56
CA GLU A 176 -11.93 -39.71 17.33
C GLU A 176 -11.46 -38.26 17.04
N ASP A 177 -10.95 -37.56 18.04
CA ASP A 177 -10.52 -36.17 17.86
C ASP A 177 -9.35 -36.07 16.88
N PHE A 178 -9.55 -35.30 15.82
CA PHE A 178 -8.55 -35.14 14.77
C PHE A 178 -7.28 -34.46 15.27
N ALA A 179 -7.38 -33.52 16.20
CA ALA A 179 -6.21 -32.82 16.73
C ALA A 179 -5.34 -33.77 17.56
N GLU A 180 -5.98 -34.60 18.41
CA GLU A 180 -5.27 -35.61 19.22
C GLU A 180 -4.58 -36.65 18.30
N LEU A 181 -5.27 -37.11 17.27
CA LEU A 181 -4.70 -38.02 16.25
C LEU A 181 -3.51 -37.37 15.54
N ALA A 182 -3.65 -36.11 15.13
CA ALA A 182 -2.62 -35.39 14.39
C ALA A 182 -1.37 -35.13 15.26
N VAL A 183 -1.53 -34.66 16.50
CA VAL A 183 -0.40 -34.43 17.43
C VAL A 183 0.41 -35.72 17.66
N GLY A 184 -0.26 -36.85 17.83
CA GLY A 184 0.40 -38.12 18.11
C GLY A 184 1.10 -38.75 16.91
N ASN A 185 0.78 -38.34 15.67
CA ASN A 185 1.15 -39.08 14.47
C ASN A 185 1.77 -38.26 13.33
N THR A 186 1.76 -36.92 13.43
CA THR A 186 2.37 -36.07 12.41
C THR A 186 3.90 -36.18 12.43
N GLN A 187 4.51 -36.22 11.25
CA GLN A 187 5.95 -36.14 11.06
C GLN A 187 6.42 -34.74 10.68
N LYS A 188 5.53 -33.72 10.77
CA LYS A 188 5.92 -32.35 10.56
C LYS A 188 6.98 -31.90 11.57
N LYS A 189 8.05 -31.31 11.09
CA LYS A 189 9.11 -30.80 11.97
C LYS A 189 8.51 -29.76 12.95
N GLY A 190 8.70 -29.99 14.24
CA GLY A 190 8.11 -29.20 15.31
C GLY A 190 6.73 -29.65 15.78
N GLY A 191 6.11 -30.64 15.13
CA GLY A 191 4.82 -31.22 15.56
C GLY A 191 3.61 -30.31 15.41
N GLU A 192 3.75 -29.16 14.73
CA GLU A 192 2.66 -28.22 14.53
C GLU A 192 1.59 -28.80 13.60
N ILE A 193 0.38 -28.91 14.10
CA ILE A 193 -0.77 -29.45 13.38
C ILE A 193 -1.76 -28.37 12.92
N ASP A 194 -1.80 -27.22 13.58
CA ASP A 194 -2.66 -26.10 13.21
C ASP A 194 -1.93 -25.20 12.21
N LEU A 195 -2.45 -25.14 10.98
CA LEU A 195 -1.93 -24.26 9.93
C LEU A 195 -2.54 -22.85 9.99
N GLY A 196 -3.46 -22.60 10.93
CA GLY A 196 -4.19 -21.35 11.01
C GLY A 196 -5.14 -21.13 9.83
N TRP A 197 -5.39 -19.86 9.52
CA TRP A 197 -6.19 -19.45 8.38
C TRP A 197 -5.35 -19.45 7.10
N ILE A 198 -5.85 -20.12 6.06
CA ILE A 198 -5.27 -20.15 4.71
C ILE A 198 -6.25 -19.43 3.79
N ASP A 199 -5.82 -18.33 3.16
CA ASP A 199 -6.61 -17.61 2.17
C ASP A 199 -6.51 -18.28 0.79
N GLN A 200 -7.63 -18.35 0.10
CA GLN A 200 -7.70 -18.92 -1.25
C GLN A 200 -6.97 -18.01 -2.26
N GLN A 201 -5.87 -18.52 -2.79
CA GLN A 201 -5.09 -17.85 -3.83
C GLN A 201 -5.80 -17.96 -5.20
N ARG A 202 -5.42 -17.07 -6.13
CA ARG A 202 -5.94 -17.10 -7.50
C ARG A 202 -5.55 -18.38 -8.26
N LEU A 203 -4.33 -18.87 -8.02
CA LEU A 203 -3.82 -20.12 -8.57
C LEU A 203 -3.56 -21.05 -7.39
N LEU A 204 -4.35 -22.10 -7.30
CA LEU A 204 -4.25 -23.09 -6.24
C LEU A 204 -3.21 -24.14 -6.60
N ASN A 205 -2.32 -24.45 -5.67
CA ASN A 205 -1.53 -25.69 -5.73
C ASN A 205 -2.42 -26.90 -5.41
N PRO A 206 -1.96 -28.15 -5.65
CA PRO A 206 -2.77 -29.35 -5.39
C PRO A 206 -3.23 -29.49 -3.93
N PHE A 207 -2.45 -29.02 -2.97
CA PHE A 207 -2.84 -29.03 -1.54
C PHE A 207 -3.99 -28.06 -1.29
N GLU A 208 -3.87 -26.82 -1.78
CA GLU A 208 -4.92 -25.79 -1.67
C GLU A 208 -6.18 -26.19 -2.43
N ALA A 209 -6.05 -26.79 -3.62
CA ALA A 209 -7.19 -27.28 -4.38
C ALA A 209 -7.96 -28.36 -3.61
N MET A 210 -7.27 -29.28 -2.93
CA MET A 210 -7.89 -30.24 -2.03
C MET A 210 -8.57 -29.55 -0.86
N LEU A 211 -7.87 -28.63 -0.20
CA LEU A 211 -8.37 -27.90 0.96
C LEU A 211 -9.66 -27.15 0.65
N PHE A 212 -9.69 -26.35 -0.42
CA PHE A 212 -10.87 -25.55 -0.79
C PHE A 212 -11.99 -26.34 -1.48
N SER A 213 -11.80 -27.66 -1.68
CA SER A 213 -12.89 -28.56 -2.06
C SER A 213 -13.71 -29.06 -0.87
N LEU A 214 -13.20 -28.87 0.37
CA LEU A 214 -13.81 -29.33 1.60
C LEU A 214 -14.73 -28.26 2.20
N ARG A 215 -15.75 -28.74 2.91
CA ARG A 215 -16.62 -27.89 3.74
C ARG A 215 -16.10 -27.84 5.17
N GLU A 216 -16.61 -26.90 5.93
CA GLU A 216 -16.37 -26.84 7.36
C GLU A 216 -16.75 -28.16 8.05
N GLY A 217 -15.84 -28.65 8.89
CA GLY A 217 -15.94 -29.95 9.57
C GLY A 217 -15.47 -31.15 8.77
N GLU A 218 -15.29 -31.02 7.45
CA GLU A 218 -14.88 -32.16 6.61
C GLU A 218 -13.41 -32.50 6.74
N ILE A 219 -13.12 -33.81 6.56
CA ILE A 219 -11.78 -34.40 6.53
C ILE A 219 -11.50 -34.87 5.10
N SER A 220 -10.37 -34.47 4.53
CA SER A 220 -9.97 -34.85 3.19
C SER A 220 -9.85 -36.35 3.00
N PRO A 221 -9.89 -36.88 1.77
CA PRO A 221 -9.20 -38.11 1.44
C PRO A 221 -7.71 -38.00 1.81
N VAL A 222 -7.04 -39.15 1.97
CA VAL A 222 -5.57 -39.13 2.00
C VAL A 222 -5.08 -38.80 0.60
N PHE A 223 -4.22 -37.79 0.48
CA PHE A 223 -3.66 -37.37 -0.80
C PHE A 223 -2.15 -37.21 -0.72
N HIS A 224 -1.49 -37.33 -1.85
CA HIS A 224 -0.05 -37.19 -1.99
C HIS A 224 0.30 -35.83 -2.57
N TYR A 225 1.19 -35.10 -1.90
CA TYR A 225 1.71 -33.83 -2.36
C TYR A 225 3.14 -33.64 -1.80
N GLU A 226 4.06 -33.11 -2.60
CA GLU A 226 5.46 -32.81 -2.20
C GLU A 226 6.14 -33.98 -1.44
N GLN A 227 6.06 -35.21 -1.99
CA GLN A 227 6.67 -36.41 -1.44
C GLN A 227 6.13 -36.85 -0.06
N ALA A 228 4.97 -36.39 0.34
CA ALA A 228 4.32 -36.75 1.59
C ALA A 228 2.85 -37.14 1.39
N TYR A 229 2.32 -37.91 2.32
CA TYR A 229 0.88 -38.15 2.46
C TYR A 229 0.29 -37.15 3.42
N HIS A 230 -0.81 -36.54 3.01
CA HIS A 230 -1.50 -35.52 3.76
C HIS A 230 -2.92 -35.93 4.10
N LEU A 231 -3.34 -35.50 5.29
CA LEU A 231 -4.72 -35.51 5.74
C LEU A 231 -5.03 -34.15 6.35
N VAL A 232 -6.07 -33.50 5.92
CA VAL A 232 -6.47 -32.17 6.43
C VAL A 232 -7.90 -32.18 6.92
N LYS A 233 -8.19 -31.40 7.96
CA LYS A 233 -9.53 -31.12 8.43
C LYS A 233 -9.77 -29.61 8.41
N VAL A 234 -10.85 -29.19 7.77
CA VAL A 234 -11.31 -27.80 7.84
C VAL A 234 -12.09 -27.63 9.14
N THR A 235 -11.61 -26.79 10.04
CA THR A 235 -12.31 -26.51 11.31
C THR A 235 -13.28 -25.34 11.21
N GLU A 236 -12.93 -24.34 10.41
CA GLU A 236 -13.75 -23.17 10.13
C GLU A 236 -13.57 -22.78 8.66
N ALA A 237 -14.63 -22.26 8.03
CA ALA A 237 -14.58 -21.79 6.65
C ALA A 237 -15.21 -20.39 6.52
N ARG A 238 -14.60 -19.54 5.69
CA ARG A 238 -15.13 -18.25 5.28
C ARG A 238 -15.33 -18.24 3.78
N VAL A 239 -16.52 -17.85 3.35
CA VAL A 239 -16.80 -17.71 1.92
C VAL A 239 -16.19 -16.41 1.40
N ALA A 240 -15.80 -16.41 0.12
CA ALA A 240 -15.39 -15.18 -0.53
C ALA A 240 -16.54 -14.16 -0.49
N SER A 241 -16.20 -12.92 -0.20
CA SER A 241 -17.16 -11.83 -0.16
C SER A 241 -16.64 -10.60 -0.88
N VAL A 242 -17.53 -9.67 -1.17
CA VAL A 242 -17.15 -8.34 -1.66
C VAL A 242 -17.70 -7.35 -0.65
N GLN A 243 -16.86 -6.43 -0.17
CA GLN A 243 -17.32 -5.37 0.72
C GLN A 243 -18.39 -4.54 0.00
N PRO A 244 -19.56 -4.33 0.61
CA PRO A 244 -20.61 -3.53 0.00
C PRO A 244 -20.13 -2.11 -0.31
N PHE A 245 -20.60 -1.56 -1.42
CA PHE A 245 -20.26 -0.19 -1.82
C PHE A 245 -20.55 0.83 -0.71
N GLU A 246 -21.64 0.68 0.00
CA GLU A 246 -22.09 1.58 1.07
C GLU A 246 -21.09 1.67 2.24
N GLU A 247 -20.32 0.61 2.49
CA GLU A 247 -19.31 0.57 3.55
C GLU A 247 -18.00 1.24 3.14
N VAL A 248 -17.72 1.30 1.84
CA VAL A 248 -16.44 1.80 1.30
C VAL A 248 -16.57 3.12 0.55
N ALA A 249 -17.78 3.62 0.36
CA ALA A 249 -18.08 4.78 -0.49
C ALA A 249 -17.31 6.04 -0.07
N GLU A 250 -17.17 6.31 1.24
CA GLU A 250 -16.44 7.50 1.72
C GLU A 250 -14.93 7.37 1.46
N GLY A 251 -14.35 6.19 1.70
CA GLY A 251 -12.93 5.95 1.38
C GLY A 251 -12.65 6.06 -0.13
N ILE A 252 -13.60 5.59 -0.97
CA ILE A 252 -13.53 5.76 -2.42
C ILE A 252 -13.59 7.23 -2.78
N ARG A 253 -14.47 8.01 -2.16
CA ARG A 253 -14.56 9.46 -2.39
C ARG A 253 -13.24 10.15 -2.14
N GLU A 254 -12.65 9.92 -0.97
CA GLU A 254 -11.36 10.52 -0.60
C GLU A 254 -10.24 10.13 -1.58
N GLU A 255 -10.22 8.87 -2.02
CA GLU A 255 -9.22 8.39 -2.98
C GLU A 255 -9.40 9.05 -4.36
N VAL A 256 -10.62 9.06 -4.88
CA VAL A 256 -10.92 9.63 -6.20
C VAL A 256 -10.71 11.14 -6.20
N GLU A 257 -11.10 11.86 -5.15
CA GLU A 257 -10.80 13.29 -5.01
C GLU A 257 -9.31 13.57 -5.00
N ARG A 258 -8.55 12.80 -4.23
CA ARG A 258 -7.09 12.93 -4.18
C ARG A 258 -6.46 12.69 -5.55
N ALA A 259 -6.88 11.63 -6.24
CA ALA A 259 -6.40 11.32 -7.59
C ALA A 259 -6.73 12.43 -8.59
N ARG A 260 -7.96 12.97 -8.58
CA ARG A 260 -8.36 14.09 -9.44
C ARG A 260 -7.54 15.35 -9.17
N ARG A 261 -7.34 15.71 -7.91
CA ARG A 261 -6.51 16.87 -7.49
C ARG A 261 -5.06 16.71 -7.98
N LEU A 262 -4.48 15.56 -7.78
CA LEU A 262 -3.13 15.26 -8.27
C LEU A 262 -3.05 15.34 -9.79
N GLN A 263 -4.05 14.83 -10.51
CA GLN A 263 -4.08 14.89 -11.98
C GLN A 263 -4.13 16.33 -12.49
N VAL A 264 -4.96 17.18 -11.88
CA VAL A 264 -5.02 18.62 -12.25
C VAL A 264 -3.67 19.30 -12.06
N LEU A 265 -2.95 19.02 -10.98
CA LEU A 265 -1.62 19.59 -10.78
C LEU A 265 -0.61 19.07 -11.81
N LYS A 266 -0.66 17.78 -12.15
CA LYS A 266 0.21 17.20 -13.19
C LYS A 266 -0.07 17.82 -14.56
N ASP A 267 -1.33 17.95 -14.94
CA ASP A 267 -1.71 18.55 -16.23
C ASP A 267 -1.27 20.00 -16.30
N LEU A 268 -1.49 20.77 -15.22
CA LEU A 268 -1.04 22.15 -15.13
C LEU A 268 0.50 22.26 -15.18
N ALA A 269 1.21 21.41 -14.44
CA ALA A 269 2.69 21.40 -14.48
C ALA A 269 3.20 21.10 -15.91
N ALA A 270 2.58 20.15 -16.61
CA ALA A 270 2.91 19.85 -18.00
C ALA A 270 2.67 21.06 -18.94
N GLU A 271 1.57 21.78 -18.75
CA GLU A 271 1.29 23.00 -19.51
C GLU A 271 2.31 24.11 -19.23
N LEU A 272 2.68 24.31 -17.97
CA LEU A 272 3.67 25.29 -17.55
C LEU A 272 5.05 24.93 -18.09
N ARG A 273 5.42 23.66 -18.03
CA ARG A 273 6.68 23.15 -18.56
C ARG A 273 6.83 23.40 -20.07
N ALA A 274 5.76 23.24 -20.83
CA ALA A 274 5.75 23.52 -22.26
C ALA A 274 6.06 24.99 -22.61
N LYS A 275 5.90 25.90 -21.67
CA LYS A 275 6.09 27.36 -21.83
C LYS A 275 7.34 27.86 -21.11
N ALA A 276 7.92 27.07 -20.22
CA ALA A 276 9.04 27.45 -19.38
C ALA A 276 10.38 27.35 -20.10
N VAL A 277 11.35 28.14 -19.64
CA VAL A 277 12.75 28.01 -20.01
C VAL A 277 13.44 27.18 -18.93
N ILE A 278 13.76 25.92 -19.26
CA ILE A 278 14.44 24.99 -18.36
C ILE A 278 15.84 24.78 -18.92
N GLU A 279 16.84 25.25 -18.16
CA GLU A 279 18.25 25.07 -18.49
C GLU A 279 18.78 23.92 -17.63
N ARG A 280 19.35 22.89 -18.29
CA ARG A 280 20.05 21.77 -17.65
C ARG A 280 21.53 21.88 -17.96
N ASP A 281 22.39 21.59 -16.98
CA ASP A 281 23.86 21.60 -17.19
C ASP A 281 24.30 20.44 -18.08
#